data_25097f9824f21e0a8464832907147cf9
#
_entry.id   25097f9824f21e0a8464832907147cf9
#
_cell.length_a   1.000
_cell.length_b   1.000
_cell.length_c   1.000
_cell.angle_alpha   90.00
_cell.angle_beta   90.00
_cell.angle_gamma   90.00
#
_symmetry.space_group_name_H-M   'P 1'
#
loop_
_entity.id
_entity.type
_entity.pdbx_description
1 polymer ?
#
loop_
_entity_poly.entity_id
_entity_poly.type
_entity_poly.pdbx_seq_one_letter_code
_entity_poly.pdbx_strand_id
1 'polypeptide(L)'
;MPNKIDLRKLPPLNALKGFEATTRRKSVREAAEELCVTHPAISHQIQLLEADIGVPLFSREGRKIISSAEGQLLYPYVRKALELLIEGAETVRRARVDQPLRVQTYVTASVRWLARRIPSFTQQHPEINLLLNTCSFEWDFDESLADVGLVYAESLPGPEFHWTPLFDYRLFPVCTPALRATLGSNPTPKDLLSLPLVSIYTEARNWDIWFESAQVHYIAQPRIVVDTLAVALEIVLEGRAAVLVNGPFVEEDLRLGRLVQPVSHSVQCPGGWGLICRPEKRDNWRVSAFIDYVVKACSGYT
;
A
#
# COMPACT_ATOMS: atom_id res chain seq x y z
N MET A 1 -10.41 26.85 -8.95
CA MET A 1 -11.00 27.40 -7.71
C MET A 1 -11.55 26.22 -6.93
N PRO A 2 -11.14 25.95 -5.70
CA PRO A 2 -11.75 24.88 -4.91
C PRO A 2 -13.24 25.18 -4.73
N ASN A 3 -14.06 24.15 -4.95
CA ASN A 3 -15.51 24.26 -4.86
C ASN A 3 -15.88 24.68 -3.43
N LYS A 4 -16.51 25.85 -3.27
CA LYS A 4 -16.85 26.42 -1.96
C LYS A 4 -17.85 25.50 -1.27
N ILE A 5 -17.45 24.86 -0.17
CA ILE A 5 -18.34 24.03 0.66
C ILE A 5 -19.38 24.95 1.33
N ASP A 6 -20.64 24.72 1.06
CA ASP A 6 -21.73 25.44 1.73
C ASP A 6 -22.08 24.74 3.07
N LEU A 7 -21.42 25.19 4.13
CA LEU A 7 -21.61 24.63 5.48
C LEU A 7 -23.03 24.75 6.01
N ARG A 8 -23.89 25.61 5.42
CA ARG A 8 -25.29 25.74 5.81
C ARG A 8 -26.14 24.51 5.45
N LYS A 9 -25.63 23.68 4.52
CA LYS A 9 -26.27 22.42 4.11
C LYS A 9 -25.78 21.24 4.94
N LEU A 10 -24.85 21.46 5.86
CA LEU A 10 -24.32 20.38 6.69
C LEU A 10 -25.30 20.18 7.88
N PRO A 11 -25.77 18.93 8.10
CA PRO A 11 -26.55 18.61 9.29
C PRO A 11 -25.76 18.86 10.57
N PRO A 12 -26.42 19.07 11.72
CA PRO A 12 -25.74 19.33 12.98
C PRO A 12 -24.74 18.22 13.34
N LEU A 13 -23.47 18.55 13.55
CA LEU A 13 -22.39 17.56 13.77
C LEU A 13 -22.65 16.63 14.96
N ASN A 14 -23.25 17.14 16.04
CA ASN A 14 -23.59 16.29 17.18
C ASN A 14 -24.72 15.31 16.84
N ALA A 15 -25.65 15.70 15.99
CA ALA A 15 -26.70 14.81 15.50
C ALA A 15 -26.12 13.68 14.62
N LEU A 16 -25.12 13.99 13.77
CA LEU A 16 -24.39 12.97 12.99
C LEU A 16 -23.63 11.98 13.89
N LYS A 17 -23.00 12.44 14.98
CA LYS A 17 -22.36 11.56 15.97
C LYS A 17 -23.36 10.63 16.65
N GLY A 18 -24.50 11.17 17.10
CA GLY A 18 -25.57 10.39 17.73
C GLY A 18 -26.15 9.33 16.77
N PHE A 19 -26.33 9.69 15.51
CA PHE A 19 -26.79 8.79 14.46
C PHE A 19 -25.78 7.65 14.19
N GLU A 20 -24.49 7.95 14.03
CA GLU A 20 -23.44 6.95 13.81
C GLU A 20 -23.38 5.94 14.95
N ALA A 21 -23.27 6.44 16.18
CA ALA A 21 -23.17 5.59 17.37
C ALA A 21 -24.41 4.72 17.55
N THR A 22 -25.62 5.26 17.33
CA THR A 22 -26.87 4.51 17.46
C THR A 22 -26.99 3.44 16.36
N THR A 23 -26.61 3.75 15.13
CA THR A 23 -26.63 2.78 14.02
C THR A 23 -25.67 1.62 14.27
N ARG A 24 -24.46 1.91 14.69
CA ARG A 24 -23.43 0.90 14.96
C ARG A 24 -23.75 0.05 16.19
N ARG A 25 -24.22 0.65 17.29
CA ARG A 25 -24.57 -0.06 18.53
C ARG A 25 -25.95 -0.71 18.48
N LYS A 26 -26.80 -0.32 17.54
CA LYS A 26 -28.21 -0.75 17.46
C LYS A 26 -28.98 -0.48 18.77
N SER A 27 -28.57 0.55 19.52
CA SER A 27 -29.06 0.88 20.83
C SER A 27 -28.80 2.36 21.16
N VAL A 28 -29.86 3.11 21.43
CA VAL A 28 -29.76 4.51 21.87
C VAL A 28 -29.07 4.61 23.23
N ARG A 29 -29.29 3.63 24.10
CA ARG A 29 -28.69 3.60 25.45
C ARG A 29 -27.18 3.43 25.35
N GLU A 30 -26.70 2.42 24.58
CA GLU A 30 -25.27 2.18 24.42
C GLU A 30 -24.57 3.32 23.67
N ALA A 31 -25.23 3.95 22.71
CA ALA A 31 -24.73 5.16 22.06
C ALA A 31 -24.59 6.34 23.04
N ALA A 32 -25.55 6.51 23.97
CA ALA A 32 -25.48 7.53 24.97
C ALA A 32 -24.32 7.28 25.98
N GLU A 33 -24.16 6.05 26.43
CA GLU A 33 -23.05 5.63 27.29
C GLU A 33 -21.68 5.90 26.59
N GLU A 34 -21.54 5.51 25.32
CA GLU A 34 -20.31 5.72 24.53
C GLU A 34 -19.96 7.19 24.33
N LEU A 35 -20.96 8.02 24.03
CA LEU A 35 -20.79 9.45 23.81
C LEU A 35 -20.78 10.29 25.08
N CYS A 36 -20.89 9.64 26.27
CA CYS A 36 -20.96 10.30 27.59
C CYS A 36 -22.08 11.35 27.70
N VAL A 37 -23.23 11.05 27.13
CA VAL A 37 -24.42 11.90 27.17
C VAL A 37 -25.63 11.15 27.72
N THR A 38 -26.75 11.83 27.95
CA THR A 38 -27.98 11.18 28.40
C THR A 38 -28.76 10.55 27.24
N HIS A 39 -29.52 9.49 27.51
CA HIS A 39 -30.41 8.86 26.53
C HIS A 39 -31.37 9.85 25.84
N PRO A 40 -32.04 10.79 26.55
CA PRO A 40 -32.86 11.82 25.92
C PRO A 40 -32.08 12.73 24.96
N ALA A 41 -30.78 13.01 25.26
CA ALA A 41 -29.94 13.83 24.39
C ALA A 41 -29.69 13.14 23.03
N ILE A 42 -29.38 11.85 23.02
CA ILE A 42 -29.23 11.09 21.77
C ILE A 42 -30.55 11.04 20.99
N SER A 43 -31.69 10.78 21.70
CA SER A 43 -33.00 10.77 21.04
C SER A 43 -33.33 12.12 20.41
N HIS A 44 -33.03 13.22 21.06
CA HIS A 44 -33.21 14.57 20.54
C HIS A 44 -32.27 14.85 19.33
N GLN A 45 -31.00 14.42 19.40
CA GLN A 45 -30.06 14.56 18.29
C GLN A 45 -30.53 13.79 17.03
N ILE A 46 -31.06 12.58 17.21
CA ILE A 46 -31.63 11.80 16.10
C ILE A 46 -32.83 12.53 15.49
N GLN A 47 -33.75 13.05 16.33
CA GLN A 47 -34.91 13.81 15.85
C GLN A 47 -34.50 15.07 15.07
N LEU A 48 -33.48 15.80 15.56
CA LEU A 48 -32.94 16.96 14.83
C LEU A 48 -32.39 16.57 13.47
N LEU A 49 -31.68 15.44 13.34
CA LEU A 49 -31.16 14.96 12.08
C LEU A 49 -32.28 14.53 11.12
N GLU A 50 -33.26 13.79 11.62
CA GLU A 50 -34.43 13.37 10.82
C GLU A 50 -35.25 14.57 10.35
N ALA A 51 -35.38 15.59 11.17
CA ALA A 51 -36.05 16.85 10.79
C ALA A 51 -35.25 17.63 9.71
N ASP A 52 -33.93 17.65 9.80
CA ASP A 52 -33.07 18.31 8.82
C ASP A 52 -33.06 17.56 7.47
N ILE A 53 -32.96 16.25 7.50
CA ILE A 53 -32.99 15.38 6.29
C ILE A 53 -34.40 15.24 5.71
N GLY A 54 -35.45 15.36 6.53
CA GLY A 54 -36.85 15.30 6.13
C GLY A 54 -37.42 13.90 6.08
N VAL A 55 -36.69 12.85 6.51
CA VAL A 55 -37.15 11.46 6.53
C VAL A 55 -36.69 10.74 7.80
N PRO A 56 -37.45 9.72 8.28
CA PRO A 56 -37.02 8.89 9.38
C PRO A 56 -35.77 8.08 9.02
N LEU A 57 -34.76 8.09 9.89
CA LEU A 57 -33.52 7.31 9.72
C LEU A 57 -33.53 6.04 10.57
N PHE A 58 -34.48 5.93 11.52
CA PHE A 58 -34.70 4.76 12.34
C PHE A 58 -36.17 4.37 12.38
N SER A 59 -36.41 3.07 12.54
CA SER A 59 -37.69 2.46 12.87
C SER A 59 -37.61 1.65 14.17
N ARG A 60 -38.74 1.27 14.73
CA ARG A 60 -38.79 0.40 15.91
C ARG A 60 -39.42 -0.95 15.55
N GLU A 61 -38.72 -2.02 15.84
CA GLU A 61 -39.28 -3.37 15.87
C GLU A 61 -39.35 -3.85 17.33
N GLY A 62 -40.53 -3.70 17.92
CA GLY A 62 -40.70 -3.97 19.34
C GLY A 62 -39.86 -3.07 20.21
N ARG A 63 -38.90 -3.66 20.94
CA ARG A 63 -37.93 -2.91 21.79
C ARG A 63 -36.64 -2.52 21.10
N LYS A 64 -36.42 -2.98 19.84
CA LYS A 64 -35.18 -2.72 19.11
C LYS A 64 -35.31 -1.50 18.21
N ILE A 65 -34.28 -0.72 18.15
CA ILE A 65 -34.12 0.36 17.16
C ILE A 65 -33.38 -0.21 15.95
N ILE A 66 -33.90 0.03 14.75
CA ILE A 66 -33.35 -0.48 13.49
C ILE A 66 -33.22 0.71 12.55
N SER A 67 -32.09 0.77 11.86
CA SER A 67 -31.84 1.78 10.82
C SER A 67 -32.80 1.57 9.63
N SER A 68 -33.48 2.63 9.19
CA SER A 68 -34.30 2.61 7.98
C SER A 68 -33.45 2.38 6.72
N ALA A 69 -34.08 2.22 5.56
CA ALA A 69 -33.37 2.18 4.28
C ALA A 69 -32.58 3.46 4.03
N GLU A 70 -33.16 4.62 4.35
CA GLU A 70 -32.55 5.95 4.26
C GLU A 70 -31.39 6.09 5.25
N GLY A 71 -31.55 5.57 6.48
CA GLY A 71 -30.47 5.52 7.47
C GLY A 71 -29.30 4.67 7.00
N GLN A 72 -29.57 3.52 6.37
CA GLN A 72 -28.52 2.67 5.79
C GLN A 72 -27.79 3.34 4.62
N LEU A 73 -28.49 4.13 3.81
CA LEU A 73 -27.89 4.91 2.73
C LEU A 73 -27.00 6.04 3.28
N LEU A 74 -27.41 6.72 4.35
CA LEU A 74 -26.67 7.84 4.94
C LEU A 74 -25.44 7.38 5.74
N TYR A 75 -25.54 6.23 6.40
CA TYR A 75 -24.53 5.74 7.36
C TYR A 75 -23.09 5.71 6.82
N PRO A 76 -22.78 5.15 5.64
CA PRO A 76 -21.41 5.08 5.14
C PRO A 76 -20.79 6.47 4.91
N TYR A 77 -21.58 7.45 4.50
CA TYR A 77 -21.11 8.82 4.30
C TYR A 77 -20.79 9.51 5.61
N VAL A 78 -21.68 9.37 6.61
CA VAL A 78 -21.48 9.94 7.94
C VAL A 78 -20.25 9.33 8.60
N ARG A 79 -20.11 8.02 8.55
CA ARG A 79 -18.98 7.30 9.11
C ARG A 79 -17.66 7.77 8.49
N LYS A 80 -17.57 7.81 7.17
CA LYS A 80 -16.36 8.25 6.45
C LYS A 80 -16.02 9.71 6.76
N ALA A 81 -17.03 10.59 6.85
CA ALA A 81 -16.81 12.00 7.20
C ALA A 81 -16.27 12.16 8.62
N LEU A 82 -16.80 11.41 9.60
CA LEU A 82 -16.32 11.42 10.98
C LEU A 82 -14.90 10.84 11.10
N GLU A 83 -14.60 9.76 10.38
CA GLU A 83 -13.26 9.18 10.31
C GLU A 83 -12.24 10.19 9.78
N LEU A 84 -12.55 10.91 8.69
CA LEU A 84 -11.70 11.98 8.13
C LEU A 84 -11.49 13.15 9.08
N LEU A 85 -12.53 13.55 9.85
CA LEU A 85 -12.40 14.62 10.84
C LEU A 85 -11.50 14.20 12.02
N ILE A 86 -11.61 12.94 12.45
CA ILE A 86 -10.74 12.38 13.51
C ILE A 86 -9.29 12.34 12.99
N GLU A 87 -9.08 11.84 11.80
CA GLU A 87 -7.75 11.76 11.15
C GLU A 87 -7.10 13.14 11.03
N GLY A 88 -7.85 14.15 10.52
CA GLY A 88 -7.36 15.52 10.44
C GLY A 88 -6.98 16.11 11.79
N ALA A 89 -7.82 15.89 12.83
CA ALA A 89 -7.53 16.33 14.18
C ALA A 89 -6.31 15.63 14.78
N GLU A 90 -6.16 14.33 14.55
CA GLU A 90 -4.97 13.56 14.95
C GLU A 90 -3.72 14.02 14.23
N THR A 91 -3.82 14.32 12.94
CA THR A 91 -2.71 14.87 12.16
C THR A 91 -2.17 16.16 12.77
N VAL A 92 -3.07 17.07 13.16
CA VAL A 92 -2.69 18.32 13.86
C VAL A 92 -2.11 18.06 15.25
N ARG A 93 -2.67 17.12 16.00
CA ARG A 93 -2.14 16.76 17.34
C ARG A 93 -0.75 16.13 17.24
N ARG A 94 -0.52 15.30 16.24
CA ARG A 94 0.78 14.66 15.95
C ARG A 94 1.81 15.68 15.47
N ALA A 95 1.40 16.77 14.82
CA ALA A 95 2.31 17.84 14.37
C ALA A 95 3.06 18.56 15.52
N ARG A 96 2.70 18.32 16.76
CA ARG A 96 3.29 18.96 17.96
C ARG A 96 4.31 18.11 18.72
N VAL A 97 4.43 16.81 18.45
CA VAL A 97 5.33 15.91 19.20
C VAL A 97 6.13 15.07 18.18
N ASP A 98 7.40 14.91 18.38
CA ASP A 98 8.37 14.06 17.67
C ASP A 98 7.78 13.01 16.72
N GLN A 99 7.36 13.47 15.53
CA GLN A 99 6.70 12.57 14.58
C GLN A 99 7.71 11.62 13.97
N PRO A 100 7.39 10.33 13.90
CA PRO A 100 8.20 9.42 13.11
C PRO A 100 8.19 9.84 11.63
N LEU A 101 9.30 9.64 10.95
CA LEU A 101 9.35 9.67 9.50
C LEU A 101 8.51 8.49 8.98
N ARG A 102 7.43 8.80 8.27
CA ARG A 102 6.53 7.77 7.73
C ARG A 102 6.97 7.43 6.31
N VAL A 103 7.36 6.17 6.13
CA VAL A 103 7.78 5.65 4.83
C VAL A 103 6.76 4.63 4.34
N GLN A 104 6.23 4.82 3.14
CA GLN A 104 5.37 3.86 2.47
C GLN A 104 6.14 3.10 1.39
N THR A 105 5.95 1.78 1.30
CA THR A 105 6.54 0.97 0.24
C THR A 105 5.77 -0.32 0.03
N TYR A 106 6.07 -1.03 -1.06
CA TYR A 106 5.54 -2.37 -1.27
C TYR A 106 6.14 -3.39 -0.30
N VAL A 107 5.35 -4.41 0.06
CA VAL A 107 5.78 -5.50 0.96
C VAL A 107 7.12 -6.07 0.53
N THR A 108 7.29 -6.39 -0.76
CA THR A 108 8.55 -6.95 -1.28
C THR A 108 9.74 -6.02 -1.08
N ALA A 109 9.60 -4.76 -1.45
CA ALA A 109 10.67 -3.77 -1.30
C ALA A 109 11.01 -3.55 0.18
N SER A 110 9.99 -3.54 1.06
CA SER A 110 10.19 -3.45 2.50
C SER A 110 11.01 -4.62 3.04
N VAL A 111 10.52 -5.86 2.82
CA VAL A 111 11.10 -7.07 3.42
C VAL A 111 12.45 -7.44 2.80
N ARG A 112 12.57 -7.36 1.47
CA ARG A 112 13.73 -7.90 0.74
C ARG A 112 14.87 -6.89 0.59
N TRP A 113 14.57 -5.58 0.63
CA TRP A 113 15.57 -4.56 0.39
C TRP A 113 15.71 -3.56 1.53
N LEU A 114 14.62 -2.88 1.94
CA LEU A 114 14.67 -1.79 2.90
C LEU A 114 14.98 -2.26 4.33
N ALA A 115 14.34 -3.34 4.80
CA ALA A 115 14.50 -3.84 6.17
C ALA A 115 15.96 -4.11 6.56
N ARG A 116 16.78 -4.56 5.62
CA ARG A 116 18.22 -4.80 5.87
C ARG A 116 19.03 -3.52 6.06
N ARG A 117 18.52 -2.39 5.58
CA ARG A 117 19.16 -1.08 5.58
C ARG A 117 18.74 -0.20 6.76
N ILE A 118 17.56 -0.48 7.31
CA ILE A 118 17.03 0.26 8.46
C ILE A 118 17.99 0.32 9.65
N PRO A 119 18.62 -0.78 10.10
CA PRO A 119 19.54 -0.70 11.25
C PRO A 119 20.69 0.29 11.04
N SER A 120 21.24 0.34 9.83
CA SER A 120 22.31 1.30 9.50
C SER A 120 21.79 2.73 9.42
N PHE A 121 20.57 2.93 8.89
CA PHE A 121 19.93 4.23 8.85
C PHE A 121 19.67 4.76 10.27
N THR A 122 19.06 3.96 11.14
CA THR A 122 18.76 4.36 12.52
C THR A 122 20.02 4.58 13.38
N GLN A 123 21.11 3.89 13.06
CA GLN A 123 22.40 4.14 13.71
C GLN A 123 23.02 5.48 13.28
N GLN A 124 22.86 5.87 12.00
CA GLN A 124 23.34 7.16 11.48
C GLN A 124 22.44 8.34 11.88
N HIS A 125 21.18 8.08 12.11
CA HIS A 125 20.14 9.07 12.44
C HIS A 125 19.32 8.64 13.65
N PRO A 126 19.94 8.56 14.86
CA PRO A 126 19.26 8.08 16.06
C PRO A 126 18.10 8.99 16.51
N GLU A 127 18.10 10.23 16.03
CA GLU A 127 17.03 11.21 16.29
C GLU A 127 15.80 11.04 15.39
N ILE A 128 15.86 10.17 14.37
CA ILE A 128 14.73 9.90 13.47
C ILE A 128 14.01 8.62 13.90
N ASN A 129 12.83 8.77 14.47
CA ASN A 129 11.89 7.66 14.60
C ASN A 129 11.33 7.31 13.23
N LEU A 130 11.33 6.03 12.84
CA LEU A 130 10.86 5.55 11.54
C LEU A 130 9.58 4.73 11.70
N LEU A 131 8.59 5.01 10.88
CA LEU A 131 7.37 4.21 10.73
C LEU A 131 7.28 3.70 9.29
N LEU A 132 7.29 2.37 9.10
CA LEU A 132 7.14 1.74 7.80
C LEU A 132 5.69 1.29 7.60
N ASN A 133 5.06 1.81 6.55
CA ASN A 133 3.76 1.37 6.07
C ASN A 133 3.96 0.54 4.79
N THR A 134 3.42 -0.67 4.75
CA THR A 134 3.52 -1.52 3.58
C THR A 134 2.18 -1.65 2.88
N CYS A 135 2.19 -1.65 1.54
CA CYS A 135 1.04 -1.91 0.69
C CYS A 135 1.30 -3.09 -0.24
N SER A 136 0.24 -3.82 -0.59
CA SER A 136 0.31 -5.01 -1.43
C SER A 136 -0.15 -4.77 -2.87
N PHE A 137 -0.90 -3.70 -3.14
CA PHE A 137 -1.55 -3.43 -4.41
C PHE A 137 -1.11 -2.15 -5.07
N GLU A 138 -1.59 -1.96 -6.32
CA GLU A 138 -1.33 -0.80 -7.17
C GLU A 138 -1.32 0.50 -6.40
N TRP A 139 -0.40 1.30 -6.80
CA TRP A 139 0.09 2.42 -6.08
C TRP A 139 -0.89 3.60 -6.03
N ASP A 140 -1.26 3.94 -4.80
CA ASP A 140 -1.62 5.30 -4.44
C ASP A 140 -0.70 5.73 -3.30
N PHE A 141 0.29 6.59 -3.62
CA PHE A 141 1.05 7.25 -2.57
C PHE A 141 0.09 8.08 -1.74
N ASP A 142 -0.25 7.56 -0.58
CA ASP A 142 -1.12 8.23 0.35
C ASP A 142 -0.31 9.18 1.23
N GLU A 143 -0.30 10.45 0.86
CA GLU A 143 0.37 11.52 1.59
C GLU A 143 -0.18 11.74 3.00
N SER A 144 -1.39 11.24 3.32
CA SER A 144 -1.93 11.24 4.67
C SER A 144 -1.25 10.19 5.55
N LEU A 145 -0.79 9.10 4.94
CA LEU A 145 -0.15 7.97 5.63
C LEU A 145 1.38 8.01 5.58
N ALA A 146 1.98 8.74 4.63
CA ALA A 146 3.42 8.75 4.43
C ALA A 146 4.00 10.14 4.13
N ASP A 147 5.24 10.34 4.52
CA ASP A 147 6.03 11.53 4.19
C ASP A 147 6.89 11.28 2.94
N VAL A 148 7.27 10.02 2.71
CA VAL A 148 8.02 9.57 1.54
C VAL A 148 7.60 8.15 1.15
N GLY A 149 7.51 7.88 -0.16
CA GLY A 149 7.24 6.55 -0.71
C GLY A 149 8.46 5.99 -1.45
N LEU A 150 8.77 4.70 -1.26
CA LEU A 150 9.66 3.93 -2.12
C LEU A 150 8.79 3.08 -3.04
N VAL A 151 8.70 3.47 -4.30
CA VAL A 151 7.67 2.98 -5.21
C VAL A 151 8.19 2.73 -6.62
N TYR A 152 7.45 1.92 -7.36
CA TYR A 152 7.60 1.79 -8.80
C TYR A 152 6.66 2.78 -9.50
N ALA A 153 7.13 3.43 -10.56
CA ALA A 153 6.30 4.27 -11.41
C ALA A 153 6.58 3.93 -12.88
N GLU A 154 5.51 3.68 -13.65
CA GLU A 154 5.62 3.40 -15.08
C GLU A 154 5.96 4.63 -15.90
N SER A 155 5.49 5.78 -15.46
CA SER A 155 5.78 7.11 -16.00
C SER A 155 6.16 8.05 -14.87
N LEU A 156 6.84 9.15 -15.19
CA LEU A 156 7.19 10.15 -14.19
C LEU A 156 5.91 10.66 -13.50
N PRO A 157 5.89 10.70 -12.16
CA PRO A 157 4.79 11.32 -11.41
C PRO A 157 4.54 12.76 -11.83
N GLY A 158 3.31 13.23 -11.63
CA GLY A 158 2.94 14.60 -11.95
C GLY A 158 3.72 15.65 -11.15
N PRO A 159 3.62 16.93 -11.56
CA PRO A 159 4.38 18.05 -10.97
C PRO A 159 4.04 18.31 -9.49
N GLU A 160 2.96 17.74 -8.99
CA GLU A 160 2.56 17.76 -7.58
C GLU A 160 3.45 16.90 -6.68
N PHE A 161 4.36 16.10 -7.27
CA PHE A 161 5.29 15.24 -6.55
C PHE A 161 6.75 15.53 -6.92
N HIS A 162 7.63 15.38 -5.94
CA HIS A 162 9.06 15.28 -6.15
C HIS A 162 9.43 13.82 -6.35
N TRP A 163 10.11 13.50 -7.47
CA TRP A 163 10.57 12.15 -7.82
C TRP A 163 12.08 12.08 -7.79
N THR A 164 12.62 11.09 -7.10
CA THR A 164 14.05 10.77 -7.07
C THR A 164 14.24 9.36 -7.62
N PRO A 165 14.75 9.19 -8.86
CA PRO A 165 14.94 7.87 -9.47
C PRO A 165 16.02 7.08 -8.71
N LEU A 166 15.85 5.75 -8.63
CA LEU A 166 16.78 4.85 -7.95
C LEU A 166 17.36 3.79 -8.88
N PHE A 167 16.51 2.98 -9.51
CA PHE A 167 16.93 1.93 -10.44
C PHE A 167 15.82 1.57 -11.44
N ASP A 168 16.25 1.05 -12.58
CA ASP A 168 15.39 0.66 -13.68
C ASP A 168 14.55 -0.59 -13.35
N TYR A 169 13.47 -0.79 -14.10
CA TYR A 169 12.65 -1.98 -14.00
C TYR A 169 13.11 -3.02 -15.03
N ARG A 170 13.92 -3.99 -14.57
CA ARG A 170 14.42 -5.08 -15.40
C ARG A 170 13.90 -6.43 -14.90
N LEU A 171 13.23 -7.19 -15.76
CA LEU A 171 12.72 -8.51 -15.44
C LEU A 171 13.70 -9.61 -15.87
N PHE A 172 13.98 -10.54 -14.96
CA PHE A 172 14.75 -11.74 -15.22
C PHE A 172 14.27 -12.91 -14.35
N PRO A 173 14.41 -14.17 -14.83
CA PRO A 173 13.99 -15.33 -14.06
C PRO A 173 15.01 -15.70 -13.00
N VAL A 174 14.51 -16.24 -11.85
CA VAL A 174 15.35 -16.88 -10.84
C VAL A 174 14.75 -18.20 -10.40
N CYS A 175 15.62 -19.11 -10.00
CA CYS A 175 15.29 -20.39 -9.39
C CYS A 175 16.43 -20.86 -8.49
N THR A 176 16.27 -21.97 -7.76
CA THR A 176 17.38 -22.57 -7.00
C THR A 176 18.41 -23.24 -7.93
N PRO A 177 19.68 -23.34 -7.49
CA PRO A 177 20.73 -24.06 -8.24
C PRO A 177 20.34 -25.51 -8.59
N ALA A 178 19.67 -26.21 -7.66
CA ALA A 178 19.20 -27.57 -7.87
C ALA A 178 18.19 -27.66 -9.02
N LEU A 179 17.23 -26.73 -9.06
CA LEU A 179 16.25 -26.67 -10.15
C LEU A 179 16.91 -26.26 -11.47
N ARG A 180 17.87 -25.31 -11.44
CA ARG A 180 18.66 -24.90 -12.60
C ARG A 180 19.41 -26.11 -13.24
N ALA A 181 19.95 -27.01 -12.41
CA ALA A 181 20.71 -28.19 -12.89
C ALA A 181 19.84 -29.15 -13.73
N THR A 182 18.51 -29.19 -13.50
CA THR A 182 17.58 -30.03 -14.27
C THR A 182 17.42 -29.58 -15.74
N LEU A 183 17.78 -28.32 -16.05
CA LEU A 183 17.68 -27.75 -17.41
C LEU A 183 18.88 -28.06 -18.30
N GLY A 184 19.85 -28.80 -17.79
CA GLY A 184 21.06 -29.12 -18.56
C GLY A 184 22.15 -28.04 -18.49
N SER A 185 23.23 -28.19 -19.27
CA SER A 185 24.43 -27.34 -19.19
C SER A 185 24.21 -25.93 -19.74
N ASN A 186 23.49 -25.79 -20.85
CA ASN A 186 23.26 -24.51 -21.53
C ASN A 186 21.76 -24.25 -21.77
N PRO A 187 20.94 -23.94 -20.75
CA PRO A 187 19.54 -23.74 -20.98
C PRO A 187 19.24 -22.44 -21.72
N THR A 188 18.24 -22.54 -22.55
CA THR A 188 17.64 -21.44 -23.29
C THR A 188 16.35 -20.93 -22.61
N PRO A 189 15.81 -19.76 -22.98
CA PRO A 189 14.51 -19.32 -22.48
C PRO A 189 13.38 -20.35 -22.65
N LYS A 190 13.42 -21.15 -23.75
CA LYS A 190 12.42 -22.17 -24.01
C LYS A 190 12.42 -23.30 -22.97
N ASP A 191 13.59 -23.63 -22.42
CA ASP A 191 13.72 -24.72 -21.46
C ASP A 191 13.01 -24.41 -20.15
N LEU A 192 12.79 -23.10 -19.81
CA LEU A 192 12.02 -22.71 -18.64
C LEU A 192 10.54 -23.13 -18.71
N LEU A 193 10.00 -23.40 -19.90
CA LEU A 193 8.65 -23.93 -20.06
C LEU A 193 8.44 -25.31 -19.40
N SER A 194 9.51 -26.03 -19.12
CA SER A 194 9.48 -27.32 -18.43
C SER A 194 9.34 -27.17 -16.91
N LEU A 195 9.57 -25.97 -16.36
CA LEU A 195 9.51 -25.69 -14.93
C LEU A 195 8.11 -25.21 -14.51
N PRO A 196 7.70 -25.47 -13.26
CA PRO A 196 6.61 -24.73 -12.66
C PRO A 196 6.97 -23.24 -12.55
N LEU A 197 6.15 -22.39 -13.16
CA LEU A 197 6.31 -20.94 -13.15
C LEU A 197 5.34 -20.30 -12.14
N VAL A 198 5.86 -19.47 -11.25
CA VAL A 198 5.04 -18.66 -10.34
C VAL A 198 4.68 -17.36 -11.05
N SER A 199 3.40 -17.02 -11.04
CA SER A 199 2.87 -15.76 -11.56
C SER A 199 2.40 -14.85 -10.42
N ILE A 200 2.59 -13.54 -10.60
CA ILE A 200 2.15 -12.51 -9.66
C ILE A 200 1.02 -11.75 -10.34
N TYR A 201 -0.21 -11.90 -9.85
CA TYR A 201 -1.39 -11.34 -10.52
C TYR A 201 -1.53 -9.82 -10.36
N THR A 202 -0.84 -9.22 -9.38
CA THR A 202 -0.78 -7.77 -9.18
C THR A 202 0.21 -7.06 -10.10
N GLU A 203 1.07 -7.83 -10.81
CA GLU A 203 2.04 -7.27 -11.73
C GLU A 203 1.54 -7.44 -13.17
N ALA A 204 1.36 -6.32 -13.87
CA ALA A 204 0.97 -6.33 -15.30
C ALA A 204 2.06 -6.94 -16.19
N ARG A 205 3.31 -6.92 -15.71
CA ARG A 205 4.48 -7.45 -16.44
C ARG A 205 4.90 -8.79 -15.87
N ASN A 206 4.68 -9.82 -16.65
CA ASN A 206 4.76 -11.20 -16.25
C ASN A 206 5.52 -12.06 -17.30
N TRP A 207 5.36 -13.35 -17.20
CA TRP A 207 5.97 -14.31 -18.10
C TRP A 207 5.63 -14.12 -19.58
N ASP A 208 4.45 -13.57 -19.92
CA ASP A 208 4.06 -13.33 -21.32
C ASP A 208 5.02 -12.35 -21.98
N ILE A 209 5.27 -11.20 -21.35
CA ILE A 209 6.19 -10.18 -21.86
C ILE A 209 7.63 -10.71 -21.92
N TRP A 210 8.04 -11.48 -20.90
CA TRP A 210 9.40 -12.02 -20.86
C TRP A 210 9.64 -13.06 -21.97
N PHE A 211 8.71 -14.01 -22.17
CA PHE A 211 8.82 -15.01 -23.22
C PHE A 211 8.67 -14.40 -24.62
N GLU A 212 7.78 -13.44 -24.80
CA GLU A 212 7.64 -12.69 -26.06
C GLU A 212 8.96 -12.02 -26.43
N SER A 213 9.62 -11.32 -25.48
CA SER A 213 10.92 -10.70 -25.72
C SER A 213 12.02 -11.70 -26.07
N ALA A 214 11.91 -12.93 -25.58
CA ALA A 214 12.79 -14.04 -25.90
C ALA A 214 12.40 -14.78 -27.19
N GLN A 215 11.36 -14.34 -27.90
CA GLN A 215 10.78 -14.98 -29.09
C GLN A 215 10.34 -16.43 -28.85
N VAL A 216 9.87 -16.73 -27.65
CA VAL A 216 9.35 -18.04 -27.25
C VAL A 216 7.84 -17.96 -27.14
N HIS A 217 7.14 -18.85 -27.86
CA HIS A 217 5.69 -18.95 -27.73
C HIS A 217 5.32 -19.51 -26.34
N TYR A 218 4.59 -18.73 -25.57
CA TYR A 218 4.13 -19.06 -24.23
C TYR A 218 2.61 -18.95 -24.17
N ILE A 219 1.98 -19.99 -23.63
CA ILE A 219 0.55 -19.96 -23.28
C ILE A 219 0.47 -20.01 -21.76
N ALA A 220 0.00 -18.92 -21.18
CA ALA A 220 -0.10 -18.79 -19.74
C ALA A 220 -0.99 -19.90 -19.13
N GLN A 221 -0.39 -20.79 -18.35
CA GLN A 221 -1.07 -21.79 -17.55
C GLN A 221 -0.41 -21.84 -16.16
N PRO A 222 -0.46 -20.74 -15.41
CA PRO A 222 0.21 -20.70 -14.13
C PRO A 222 -0.48 -21.66 -13.16
N ARG A 223 0.31 -22.60 -12.60
CA ARG A 223 -0.17 -23.50 -11.55
C ARG A 223 -0.14 -22.84 -10.17
N ILE A 224 0.68 -21.81 -10.01
CA ILE A 224 0.87 -21.06 -8.77
C ILE A 224 0.73 -19.59 -9.10
N VAL A 225 -0.25 -18.95 -8.48
CA VAL A 225 -0.52 -17.51 -8.64
C VAL A 225 -0.56 -16.89 -7.26
N VAL A 226 0.19 -15.83 -7.07
CA VAL A 226 0.32 -15.12 -5.79
C VAL A 226 0.11 -13.63 -5.98
N ASP A 227 -0.04 -12.91 -4.89
CA ASP A 227 -0.27 -11.46 -4.88
C ASP A 227 1.03 -10.64 -4.81
N THR A 228 2.11 -11.20 -4.26
CA THR A 228 3.35 -10.45 -4.05
C THR A 228 4.59 -11.25 -4.44
N LEU A 229 5.62 -10.55 -4.92
CA LEU A 229 6.92 -11.14 -5.19
C LEU A 229 7.57 -11.72 -3.91
N ALA A 230 7.27 -11.17 -2.73
CA ALA A 230 7.78 -11.71 -1.47
C ALA A 230 7.33 -13.16 -1.26
N VAL A 231 6.03 -13.44 -1.45
CA VAL A 231 5.48 -14.82 -1.35
C VAL A 231 6.04 -15.71 -2.47
N ALA A 232 6.12 -15.19 -3.70
CA ALA A 232 6.69 -15.94 -4.82
C ALA A 232 8.12 -16.40 -4.54
N LEU A 233 8.95 -15.54 -3.96
CA LEU A 233 10.35 -15.85 -3.62
C LEU A 233 10.46 -16.95 -2.55
N GLU A 234 9.62 -16.94 -1.53
CA GLU A 234 9.60 -18.03 -0.53
C GLU A 234 9.25 -19.38 -1.19
N ILE A 235 8.25 -19.40 -2.08
CA ILE A 235 7.89 -20.62 -2.84
C ILE A 235 9.07 -21.12 -3.71
N VAL A 236 9.78 -20.20 -4.36
CA VAL A 236 10.92 -20.55 -5.23
C VAL A 236 12.10 -21.05 -4.42
N LEU A 237 12.35 -20.53 -3.22
CA LEU A 237 13.40 -21.00 -2.31
C LEU A 237 13.19 -22.44 -1.84
N GLU A 238 11.95 -22.95 -1.87
CA GLU A 238 11.64 -24.38 -1.65
C GLU A 238 12.12 -25.28 -2.82
N GLY A 239 12.64 -24.70 -3.89
CA GLY A 239 13.39 -25.40 -4.94
C GLY A 239 12.57 -26.06 -6.04
N ARG A 240 11.28 -25.76 -6.16
CA ARG A 240 10.39 -26.44 -7.11
C ARG A 240 9.78 -25.56 -8.18
N ALA A 241 10.10 -24.27 -8.21
CA ALA A 241 9.53 -23.33 -9.16
C ALA A 241 10.53 -22.24 -9.55
N ALA A 242 10.20 -21.50 -10.62
CA ALA A 242 10.89 -20.29 -11.02
C ALA A 242 9.92 -19.09 -10.99
N VAL A 243 10.45 -17.90 -10.77
CA VAL A 243 9.71 -16.63 -10.78
C VAL A 243 10.49 -15.56 -11.53
N LEU A 244 9.77 -14.62 -12.14
CA LEU A 244 10.35 -13.38 -12.63
C LEU A 244 10.53 -12.41 -11.46
N VAL A 245 11.68 -11.75 -11.45
CA VAL A 245 12.02 -10.75 -10.43
C VAL A 245 12.43 -9.44 -11.09
N ASN A 246 12.32 -8.36 -10.33
CA ASN A 246 12.79 -7.05 -10.74
C ASN A 246 13.63 -6.40 -9.64
N GLY A 247 14.49 -5.46 -10.02
CA GLY A 247 15.31 -4.68 -9.10
C GLY A 247 16.21 -5.51 -8.19
N PRO A 248 16.68 -4.91 -7.08
CA PRO A 248 17.67 -5.51 -6.20
C PRO A 248 17.07 -6.46 -5.13
N PHE A 249 15.81 -6.90 -5.31
CA PHE A 249 15.08 -7.65 -4.27
C PHE A 249 15.57 -9.09 -4.06
N VAL A 250 16.40 -9.60 -4.98
CA VAL A 250 17.02 -10.95 -4.91
C VAL A 250 18.54 -10.93 -4.84
N GLU A 251 19.14 -9.76 -4.76
CA GLU A 251 20.60 -9.59 -4.75
C GLU A 251 21.29 -10.48 -3.72
N GLU A 252 20.78 -10.50 -2.50
CA GLU A 252 21.36 -11.28 -1.42
C GLU A 252 21.23 -12.80 -1.68
N ASP A 253 20.10 -13.23 -2.25
CA ASP A 253 19.92 -14.66 -2.60
C ASP A 253 20.85 -15.08 -3.73
N LEU A 254 21.07 -14.21 -4.72
CA LEU A 254 22.04 -14.44 -5.79
C LEU A 254 23.47 -14.45 -5.23
N ARG A 255 23.82 -13.48 -4.38
CA ARG A 255 25.17 -13.40 -3.76
C ARG A 255 25.48 -14.62 -2.89
N LEU A 256 24.50 -15.11 -2.12
CA LEU A 256 24.62 -16.29 -1.28
C LEU A 256 24.48 -17.63 -2.05
N GLY A 257 24.18 -17.58 -3.35
CA GLY A 257 23.97 -18.76 -4.16
C GLY A 257 22.68 -19.54 -3.80
N ARG A 258 21.74 -18.95 -3.07
CA ARG A 258 20.44 -19.58 -2.80
C ARG A 258 19.56 -19.59 -4.05
N LEU A 259 19.64 -18.54 -4.83
CA LEU A 259 19.02 -18.41 -6.14
C LEU A 259 20.08 -18.19 -7.19
N VAL A 260 19.76 -18.57 -8.44
CA VAL A 260 20.54 -18.31 -9.62
C VAL A 260 19.62 -17.83 -10.75
N GLN A 261 20.18 -17.07 -11.67
CA GLN A 261 19.52 -16.74 -12.93
C GLN A 261 19.74 -17.91 -13.90
N PRO A 262 18.68 -18.67 -14.25
CA PRO A 262 18.86 -19.89 -15.05
C PRO A 262 19.30 -19.62 -16.48
N VAL A 263 18.93 -18.48 -17.05
CA VAL A 263 19.29 -18.00 -18.39
C VAL A 263 19.65 -16.52 -18.33
N SER A 264 20.57 -16.07 -19.18
CA SER A 264 21.08 -14.69 -19.19
C SER A 264 20.07 -13.67 -19.75
N HIS A 265 18.96 -14.13 -20.38
CA HIS A 265 17.97 -13.25 -20.96
C HIS A 265 17.24 -12.43 -19.89
N SER A 266 17.15 -11.14 -20.11
CA SER A 266 16.40 -10.20 -19.29
C SER A 266 15.70 -9.16 -20.17
N VAL A 267 14.62 -8.59 -19.68
CA VAL A 267 13.82 -7.59 -20.39
C VAL A 267 13.81 -6.29 -19.61
N GLN A 268 14.19 -5.21 -20.29
CA GLN A 268 14.02 -3.85 -19.77
C GLN A 268 12.57 -3.43 -19.96
N CYS A 269 11.88 -3.12 -18.88
CA CYS A 269 10.50 -2.63 -18.92
C CYS A 269 10.47 -1.09 -18.78
N PRO A 270 9.43 -0.41 -19.29
CA PRO A 270 9.19 1.01 -19.03
C PRO A 270 9.08 1.31 -17.53
N GLY A 271 9.40 2.56 -17.15
CA GLY A 271 9.35 3.01 -15.78
C GLY A 271 10.57 2.62 -14.95
N GLY A 272 10.46 2.81 -13.64
CA GLY A 272 11.54 2.55 -12.71
C GLY A 272 11.09 2.68 -11.26
N TRP A 273 11.98 2.31 -10.36
CA TRP A 273 11.82 2.49 -8.93
C TRP A 273 12.39 3.83 -8.50
N GLY A 274 11.72 4.48 -7.59
CA GLY A 274 12.18 5.77 -7.07
C GLY A 274 11.56 6.11 -5.73
N LEU A 275 12.01 7.23 -5.21
CA LEU A 275 11.40 7.85 -4.04
C LEU A 275 10.50 8.98 -4.47
N ILE A 276 9.36 9.07 -3.81
CA ILE A 276 8.34 10.09 -4.05
C ILE A 276 7.96 10.78 -2.76
N CYS A 277 7.78 12.08 -2.80
CA CYS A 277 7.22 12.87 -1.71
C CYS A 277 6.55 14.12 -2.27
N ARG A 278 5.80 14.83 -1.45
CA ARG A 278 5.37 16.19 -1.77
C ARG A 278 6.58 17.13 -1.82
N PRO A 279 6.61 18.13 -2.75
CA PRO A 279 7.72 19.08 -2.84
C PRO A 279 8.03 19.79 -1.52
N GLU A 280 6.98 20.21 -0.78
CA GLU A 280 7.13 20.85 0.53
C GLU A 280 7.68 19.93 1.62
N LYS A 281 7.58 18.62 1.45
CA LYS A 281 8.18 17.62 2.35
C LYS A 281 9.66 17.38 2.04
N ARG A 282 10.11 17.67 0.83
CA ARG A 282 11.51 17.48 0.41
C ARG A 282 12.49 18.28 1.27
N ASP A 283 12.07 19.47 1.73
CA ASP A 283 12.88 20.35 2.58
C ASP A 283 12.86 19.94 4.06
N ASN A 284 12.01 18.98 4.45
CA ASN A 284 12.06 18.41 5.78
C ASN A 284 13.33 17.59 5.94
N TRP A 285 14.18 17.94 6.91
CA TRP A 285 15.48 17.33 7.11
C TRP A 285 15.44 15.80 7.30
N ARG A 286 14.37 15.24 7.91
CA ARG A 286 14.18 13.79 8.09
C ARG A 286 13.94 13.10 6.74
N VAL A 287 13.09 13.71 5.90
CA VAL A 287 12.79 13.22 4.54
C VAL A 287 14.05 13.30 3.69
N SER A 288 14.75 14.43 3.73
CA SER A 288 16.04 14.62 3.04
C SER A 288 17.07 13.58 3.45
N ALA A 289 17.28 13.38 4.75
CA ALA A 289 18.23 12.39 5.27
C ALA A 289 17.91 10.96 4.80
N PHE A 290 16.62 10.59 4.78
CA PHE A 290 16.20 9.27 4.29
C PHE A 290 16.40 9.12 2.78
N ILE A 291 16.04 10.13 2.00
CA ILE A 291 16.25 10.11 0.54
C ILE A 291 17.72 9.98 0.21
N ASP A 292 18.59 10.79 0.83
CA ASP A 292 20.03 10.79 0.59
C ASP A 292 20.66 9.44 0.99
N TYR A 293 20.19 8.85 2.12
CA TYR A 293 20.62 7.53 2.55
C TYR A 293 20.24 6.44 1.53
N VAL A 294 18.99 6.45 1.06
CA VAL A 294 18.48 5.45 0.09
C VAL A 294 19.19 5.60 -1.26
N VAL A 295 19.35 6.82 -1.76
CA VAL A 295 20.09 7.09 -3.02
C VAL A 295 21.51 6.55 -2.92
N LYS A 296 22.23 6.82 -1.82
CA LYS A 296 23.57 6.29 -1.58
C LYS A 296 23.59 4.76 -1.55
N ALA A 297 22.58 4.14 -0.95
CA ALA A 297 22.46 2.68 -0.91
C ALA A 297 22.15 2.05 -2.27
N CYS A 298 21.66 2.84 -3.24
CA CYS A 298 21.37 2.41 -4.61
C CYS A 298 22.52 2.64 -5.60
N SER A 299 23.61 3.32 -5.21
CA SER A 299 24.72 3.71 -6.11
C SER A 299 25.45 2.53 -6.79
N GLY A 300 25.11 1.29 -6.49
CA GLY A 300 25.64 0.08 -7.14
C GLY A 300 24.69 -0.58 -8.14
N TYR A 301 23.50 0.00 -8.38
CA TYR A 301 22.45 -0.60 -9.24
C TYR A 301 22.25 0.14 -10.58
N THR A 302 23.01 1.19 -10.85
CA THR A 302 23.02 1.93 -12.13
C THR A 302 23.96 1.30 -13.15
#